data_ed850ae1a5eeb40bac534d3caba276e9
#
_entry.id   ed850ae1a5eeb40bac534d3caba276e9
#
_cell.length_a   1.000
_cell.length_b   1.000
_cell.length_c   1.000
_cell.angle_alpha   90.00
_cell.angle_beta   90.00
_cell.angle_gamma   90.00
#
_symmetry.space_group_name_H-M   'P 1'
#
loop_
_entity.id
_entity.type
_entity.pdbx_description
1 polymer ?
#
loop_
_entity_poly.entity_id
_entity_poly.type
_entity_poly.pdbx_seq_one_letter_code
_entity_poly.pdbx_strand_id
1 'polypeptide(L)'
;AVPLLKLLEQKVKEGVEVRLIHAKEPGQNFRDDFDKYPLLWSRMERVLCPRVHFKLLIFDLKQAYIGSANLTGAALGMKGKDNRNFEAGIFTSVEELVKEAVDQFDCLWMGIPCKTCKRKKFCSDRIVSE
;
A
#
# COMPACT_ATOMS: atom_id res chain seq x y z
N ALA A 1 14.86 -7.13 14.11
CA ALA A 1 13.67 -6.46 13.54
C ALA A 1 12.69 -7.51 13.02
N VAL A 2 11.40 -7.30 13.25
CA VAL A 2 10.36 -8.19 12.73
C VAL A 2 10.07 -7.83 11.27
N PRO A 3 10.09 -8.80 10.32
CA PRO A 3 9.70 -8.52 8.94
C PRO A 3 8.28 -7.97 8.86
N LEU A 4 8.06 -6.99 7.97
CA LEU A 4 6.76 -6.33 7.80
C LEU A 4 5.64 -7.34 7.52
N LEU A 5 5.87 -8.29 6.62
CA LEU A 5 4.85 -9.28 6.26
C LEU A 5 4.47 -10.18 7.43
N LYS A 6 5.43 -10.52 8.29
CA LYS A 6 5.15 -11.27 9.52
C LYS A 6 4.26 -10.47 10.48
N LEU A 7 4.53 -9.18 10.61
CA LEU A 7 3.71 -8.29 11.42
C LEU A 7 2.28 -8.18 10.86
N LEU A 8 2.14 -8.02 9.54
CA LEU A 8 0.83 -7.98 8.88
C LEU A 8 0.06 -9.28 9.08
N GLU A 9 0.72 -10.44 8.94
CA GLU A 9 0.09 -11.73 9.22
C GLU A 9 -0.43 -11.80 10.65
N GLN A 10 0.37 -11.37 11.62
CA GLN A 10 -0.04 -11.33 13.01
C GLN A 10 -1.29 -10.44 13.20
N LYS A 11 -1.30 -9.26 12.60
CA LYS A 11 -2.45 -8.34 12.67
C LYS A 11 -3.71 -8.93 12.03
N VAL A 12 -3.55 -9.60 10.90
CA VAL A 12 -4.68 -10.31 10.26
C VAL A 12 -5.22 -11.42 11.15
N LYS A 13 -4.36 -12.17 11.84
CA LYS A 13 -4.77 -13.17 12.84
C LYS A 13 -5.56 -12.55 14.00
N GLU A 14 -5.22 -11.32 14.37
CA GLU A 14 -5.92 -10.55 15.41
C GLU A 14 -7.25 -9.94 14.92
N GLY A 15 -7.61 -10.14 13.65
CA GLY A 15 -8.86 -9.63 13.06
C GLY A 15 -8.75 -8.28 12.39
N VAL A 16 -7.55 -7.76 12.18
CA VAL A 16 -7.34 -6.50 11.45
C VAL A 16 -7.54 -6.72 9.96
N GLU A 17 -8.36 -5.89 9.33
CA GLU A 17 -8.52 -5.87 7.88
C GLU A 17 -7.35 -5.09 7.25
N VAL A 18 -6.70 -5.69 6.25
CA VAL A 18 -5.59 -5.07 5.53
C VAL A 18 -5.96 -4.95 4.05
N ARG A 19 -5.85 -3.74 3.52
CA ARG A 19 -6.06 -3.42 2.11
C ARG A 19 -4.82 -2.76 1.52
N LEU A 20 -4.44 -3.19 0.34
CA LEU A 20 -3.24 -2.71 -0.34
C LEU A 20 -3.55 -2.30 -1.78
N ILE A 21 -3.16 -1.09 -2.14
CA ILE A 21 -3.10 -0.65 -3.55
C ILE A 21 -1.64 -0.46 -3.93
N HIS A 22 -1.22 -1.05 -5.04
CA HIS A 22 0.13 -0.87 -5.55
C HIS A 22 0.16 -0.76 -7.08
N ALA A 23 1.24 -0.18 -7.61
CA ALA A 23 1.31 0.20 -9.02
C ALA A 23 1.49 -1.00 -9.95
N LYS A 24 2.22 -2.00 -9.52
CA LYS A 24 2.56 -3.19 -10.31
C LYS A 24 2.84 -4.38 -9.41
N GLU A 25 2.87 -5.57 -10.00
CA GLU A 25 3.33 -6.75 -9.27
C GLU A 25 4.73 -6.51 -8.71
N PRO A 26 4.94 -6.77 -7.42
CA PRO A 26 6.26 -6.68 -6.82
C PRO A 26 7.23 -7.69 -7.44
N GLY A 27 8.53 -7.40 -7.31
CA GLY A 27 9.57 -8.29 -7.79
C GLY A 27 9.62 -9.63 -7.08
N GLN A 28 10.46 -10.54 -7.60
CA GLN A 28 10.58 -11.92 -7.11
C GLN A 28 10.88 -12.01 -5.61
N ASN A 29 11.74 -11.15 -5.09
CA ASN A 29 12.08 -11.17 -3.65
C ASN A 29 10.86 -10.94 -2.77
N PHE A 30 9.97 -10.00 -3.15
CA PHE A 30 8.73 -9.79 -2.43
C PHE A 30 7.80 -11.00 -2.53
N ARG A 31 7.72 -11.61 -3.71
CA ARG A 31 6.88 -12.79 -3.92
C ARG A 31 7.35 -13.96 -3.07
N ASP A 32 8.65 -14.20 -3.03
CA ASP A 32 9.24 -15.26 -2.22
C ASP A 32 8.98 -15.04 -0.72
N ASP A 33 9.06 -13.79 -0.28
CA ASP A 33 8.73 -13.46 1.10
C ASP A 33 7.24 -13.57 1.38
N PHE A 34 6.40 -13.11 0.48
CA PHE A 34 4.93 -13.18 0.61
C PHE A 34 4.44 -14.64 0.67
N ASP A 35 5.07 -15.53 -0.08
CA ASP A 35 4.74 -16.97 -0.10
C ASP A 35 4.97 -17.64 1.27
N LYS A 36 5.80 -17.06 2.13
CA LYS A 36 6.02 -17.56 3.50
C LYS A 36 4.83 -17.29 4.43
N TYR A 37 3.89 -16.46 4.00
CA TYR A 37 2.76 -16.02 4.83
C TYR A 37 1.43 -16.29 4.14
N PRO A 38 1.02 -17.58 4.02
CA PRO A 38 -0.16 -17.93 3.22
C PRO A 38 -1.47 -17.34 3.73
N LEU A 39 -1.56 -16.96 5.00
CA LEU A 39 -2.74 -16.30 5.55
C LEU A 39 -3.00 -14.93 4.90
N LEU A 40 -1.94 -14.23 4.48
CA LEU A 40 -2.08 -12.96 3.76
C LEU A 40 -2.72 -13.12 2.39
N TRP A 41 -2.53 -14.26 1.73
CA TRP A 41 -3.15 -14.55 0.43
C TRP A 41 -4.67 -14.56 0.50
N SER A 42 -5.22 -15.14 1.57
CA SER A 42 -6.65 -15.31 1.71
C SER A 42 -7.35 -14.14 2.40
N ARG A 43 -6.62 -13.32 3.14
CA ARG A 43 -7.22 -12.29 3.99
C ARG A 43 -6.81 -10.85 3.67
N MET A 44 -5.69 -10.64 3.01
CA MET A 44 -5.30 -9.29 2.57
C MET A 44 -5.93 -9.01 1.21
N GLU A 45 -6.73 -7.95 1.14
CA GLU A 45 -7.29 -7.49 -0.12
C GLU A 45 -6.27 -6.63 -0.87
N ARG A 46 -6.05 -6.91 -2.15
CA ARG A 46 -5.08 -6.19 -2.99
C ARG A 46 -5.71 -5.74 -4.30
N VAL A 47 -5.33 -4.55 -4.73
CA VAL A 47 -5.67 -3.99 -6.05
C VAL A 47 -4.41 -3.45 -6.71
N LEU A 48 -4.22 -3.76 -7.98
CA LEU A 48 -3.17 -3.19 -8.81
C LEU A 48 -3.72 -2.01 -9.60
N CYS A 49 -3.06 -0.86 -9.48
CA CYS A 49 -3.39 0.32 -10.27
C CYS A 49 -2.11 0.97 -10.82
N PRO A 50 -1.84 0.90 -12.13
CA PRO A 50 -0.59 1.42 -12.70
C PRO A 50 -0.42 2.93 -12.61
N ARG A 51 -1.45 3.65 -12.18
CA ARG A 51 -1.42 5.11 -11.97
C ARG A 51 -1.13 5.50 -10.52
N VAL A 52 -1.11 4.55 -9.60
CA VAL A 52 -0.82 4.84 -8.19
C VAL A 52 0.64 5.25 -8.03
N HIS A 53 0.85 6.40 -7.38
CA HIS A 53 2.19 6.89 -7.03
C HIS A 53 2.25 7.48 -5.60
N PHE A 54 1.13 7.65 -4.94
CA PHE A 54 1.13 8.13 -3.56
C PHE A 54 1.70 7.07 -2.60
N LYS A 55 2.26 7.51 -1.49
CA LYS A 55 2.78 6.68 -0.42
C LYS A 55 1.99 7.01 0.83
N LEU A 56 0.95 6.22 1.07
CA LEU A 56 0.04 6.40 2.19
C LEU A 56 0.02 5.14 3.06
N LEU A 57 0.06 5.33 4.37
CA LEU A 57 -0.29 4.31 5.34
C LEU A 57 -1.42 4.87 6.21
N ILE A 58 -2.53 4.17 6.29
CA ILE A 58 -3.69 4.60 7.07
C ILE A 58 -3.96 3.55 8.14
N PHE A 59 -4.04 3.99 9.40
CA PHE A 59 -4.22 3.12 10.55
C PHE A 59 -5.55 3.45 11.23
N ASP A 60 -6.49 2.49 11.20
CA ASP A 60 -7.79 2.57 11.87
C ASP A 60 -8.60 3.83 11.52
N LEU A 61 -8.35 4.42 10.35
CA LEU A 61 -8.98 5.67 9.91
C LEU A 61 -8.75 6.86 10.87
N LYS A 62 -7.75 6.75 11.74
CA LYS A 62 -7.44 7.74 12.79
C LYS A 62 -6.08 8.38 12.63
N GLN A 63 -5.15 7.67 12.01
CA GLN A 63 -3.78 8.14 11.81
C GLN A 63 -3.35 7.83 10.38
N ALA A 64 -2.49 8.66 9.84
CA ALA A 64 -1.95 8.44 8.50
C ALA A 64 -0.49 8.88 8.40
N TYR A 65 0.29 8.10 7.67
CA TYR A 65 1.56 8.55 7.10
C TYR A 65 1.33 9.00 5.67
N ILE A 66 1.87 10.17 5.34
CA ILE A 66 1.85 10.76 4.00
C ILE A 66 3.28 11.22 3.68
N GLY A 67 3.89 10.69 2.63
CA GLY A 67 5.28 11.05 2.36
C GLY A 67 5.83 10.46 1.08
N SER A 68 7.15 10.50 0.97
CA SER A 68 7.89 10.04 -0.20
C SER A 68 8.35 8.59 -0.12
N ALA A 69 8.40 8.00 1.08
CA ALA A 69 8.96 6.67 1.30
C ALA A 69 8.07 5.55 0.77
N ASN A 70 8.61 4.75 -0.15
CA ASN A 70 8.03 3.46 -0.52
C ASN A 70 8.37 2.41 0.55
N LEU A 71 7.62 1.30 0.58
CA LEU A 71 7.95 0.15 1.43
C LEU A 71 9.11 -0.65 0.81
N THR A 72 10.26 -0.02 0.71
CA THR A 72 11.50 -0.60 0.17
C THR A 72 12.63 -0.50 1.16
N GLY A 73 13.62 -1.38 1.03
CA GLY A 73 14.81 -1.33 1.90
C GLY A 73 15.56 -0.01 1.80
N ALA A 74 15.64 0.59 0.60
CA ALA A 74 16.32 1.86 0.40
C ALA A 74 15.62 3.03 1.11
N ALA A 75 14.28 3.05 1.08
CA ALA A 75 13.48 4.11 1.71
C ALA A 75 13.33 3.91 3.22
N LEU A 76 13.26 2.66 3.68
CA LEU A 76 13.05 2.32 5.10
C LEU A 76 14.36 2.18 5.90
N GLY A 77 15.50 2.58 5.31
CA GLY A 77 16.77 2.60 6.00
C GLY A 77 17.41 1.23 6.22
N MET A 78 16.99 0.19 5.50
CA MET A 78 17.57 -1.15 5.57
C MET A 78 18.92 -1.24 4.85
N LYS A 79 19.19 -0.31 3.92
CA LYS A 79 20.50 -0.16 3.28
C LYS A 79 21.43 0.65 4.17
N GLY A 80 22.73 0.49 3.95
CA GLY A 80 23.77 1.25 4.67
C GLY A 80 23.58 2.76 4.50
N LYS A 81 24.16 3.53 5.45
CA LYS A 81 24.01 4.99 5.56
C LYS A 81 24.23 5.72 4.23
N ASP A 82 25.18 5.26 3.43
CA ASP A 82 25.57 5.93 2.18
C ASP A 82 24.77 5.47 0.94
N ASN A 83 23.91 4.46 1.10
CA ASN A 83 23.15 3.86 0.01
C ASN A 83 21.62 4.00 0.14
N ARG A 84 21.14 4.50 1.26
CA ARG A 84 19.70 4.70 1.48
C ARG A 84 19.21 6.01 0.91
N ASN A 85 17.94 6.05 0.53
CA ASN A 85 17.32 7.28 0.06
C ASN A 85 17.15 8.30 1.18
N PHE A 86 17.15 9.58 0.80
CA PHE A 86 16.64 10.64 1.66
C PHE A 86 15.14 10.75 1.43
N GLU A 87 14.37 10.58 2.48
CA GLU A 87 12.91 10.58 2.43
C GLU A 87 12.34 11.58 3.42
N ALA A 88 11.18 12.13 3.10
CA ALA A 88 10.45 13.04 3.97
C ALA A 88 8.97 12.71 3.96
N GLY A 89 8.32 12.91 5.10
CA GLY A 89 6.90 12.69 5.23
C GLY A 89 6.39 13.12 6.58
N ILE A 90 5.09 13.05 6.75
CA ILE A 90 4.42 13.34 8.01
C ILE A 90 3.62 12.13 8.47
N PHE A 91 3.64 11.91 9.77
CA PHE A 91 2.71 11.00 10.45
C PHE A 91 1.78 11.87 11.29
N THR A 92 0.48 11.76 11.05
CA THR A 92 -0.49 12.70 11.59
C THR A 92 -1.74 12.01 12.11
N SER A 93 -2.34 12.60 13.16
CA SER A 93 -3.70 12.31 13.62
C SER A 93 -4.64 13.52 13.44
N VAL A 94 -4.20 14.54 12.69
CA VAL A 94 -5.06 15.68 12.36
C VAL A 94 -6.21 15.19 11.48
N GLU A 95 -7.43 15.38 11.95
CA GLU A 95 -8.63 14.77 11.37
C GLU A 95 -8.80 15.11 9.88
N GLU A 96 -8.61 16.36 9.50
CA GLU A 96 -8.75 16.81 8.10
C GLU A 96 -7.72 16.17 7.19
N LEU A 97 -6.48 16.00 7.65
CA LEU A 97 -5.42 15.36 6.85
C LEU A 97 -5.65 13.85 6.74
N VAL A 98 -6.07 13.20 7.80
CA VAL A 98 -6.41 11.77 7.78
C VAL A 98 -7.59 11.53 6.85
N LYS A 99 -8.62 12.36 6.92
CA LYS A 99 -9.79 12.29 6.00
C LYS A 99 -9.36 12.42 4.54
N GLU A 100 -8.49 13.34 4.22
CA GLU A 100 -7.99 13.53 2.86
C GLU A 100 -7.24 12.28 2.37
N ALA A 101 -6.39 11.69 3.20
CA ALA A 101 -5.70 10.44 2.87
C ALA A 101 -6.68 9.28 2.64
N VAL A 102 -7.69 9.14 3.49
CA VAL A 102 -8.74 8.12 3.35
C VAL A 102 -9.53 8.33 2.05
N ASP A 103 -9.92 9.57 1.74
CA ASP A 103 -10.68 9.90 0.53
C ASP A 103 -9.87 9.56 -0.74
N GLN A 104 -8.56 9.81 -0.74
CA GLN A 104 -7.67 9.45 -1.84
C GLN A 104 -7.61 7.92 -2.04
N PHE A 105 -7.46 7.19 -0.96
CA PHE A 105 -7.43 5.73 -1.00
C PHE A 105 -8.76 5.17 -1.47
N ASP A 106 -9.86 5.59 -0.87
CA ASP A 106 -11.21 5.09 -1.16
C ASP A 106 -11.63 5.39 -2.60
N CYS A 107 -11.29 6.55 -3.12
CA CYS A 107 -11.57 6.93 -4.51
C CYS A 107 -11.00 5.89 -5.48
N LEU A 108 -9.76 5.46 -5.27
CA LEU A 108 -9.13 4.42 -6.10
C LEU A 108 -9.69 3.04 -5.80
N TRP A 109 -9.88 2.72 -4.54
CA TRP A 109 -10.41 1.42 -4.12
C TRP A 109 -11.80 1.16 -4.70
N MET A 110 -12.65 2.18 -4.73
CA MET A 110 -13.99 2.11 -5.31
C MET A 110 -14.00 2.21 -6.84
N GLY A 111 -12.86 2.43 -7.47
CA GLY A 111 -12.73 2.47 -8.92
C GLY A 111 -13.35 3.70 -9.58
N ILE A 112 -13.53 4.79 -8.86
CA ILE A 112 -14.15 6.01 -9.39
C ILE A 112 -13.46 6.51 -10.65
N PRO A 113 -12.11 6.61 -10.72
CA PRO A 113 -11.44 7.07 -11.93
C PRO A 113 -11.36 6.02 -13.06
N CYS A 114 -11.80 4.79 -12.81
CA CYS A 114 -11.66 3.70 -13.80
C CYS A 114 -12.51 3.91 -15.05
N LYS A 115 -13.66 4.56 -14.93
CA LYS A 115 -14.58 4.81 -16.06
C LYS A 115 -13.90 5.54 -17.22
N THR A 116 -13.13 6.56 -16.92
CA THR A 116 -12.46 7.43 -17.90
C THR A 116 -10.96 7.18 -18.01
N CYS A 117 -10.48 6.13 -17.38
CA CYS A 117 -9.05 5.83 -17.33
C CYS A 117 -8.51 5.46 -18.71
N LYS A 118 -7.44 6.16 -19.13
CA LYS A 118 -6.77 5.90 -20.41
C LYS A 118 -5.65 4.85 -20.32
N ARG A 119 -5.43 4.29 -19.13
CA ARG A 119 -4.40 3.27 -18.87
C ARG A 119 -4.97 1.86 -18.71
N LYS A 120 -6.20 1.64 -19.13
CA LYS A 120 -6.90 0.35 -18.95
C LYS A 120 -6.14 -0.84 -19.53
N LYS A 121 -5.45 -0.66 -20.64
CA LYS A 121 -4.66 -1.73 -21.29
C LYS A 121 -3.48 -2.24 -20.43
N PHE A 122 -3.04 -1.43 -19.47
CA PHE A 122 -1.94 -1.79 -18.56
C PHE A 122 -2.44 -2.25 -17.18
N CYS A 123 -3.75 -2.28 -16.99
CA CYS A 123 -4.37 -2.59 -15.71
C CYS A 123 -4.81 -4.05 -15.67
N SER A 124 -4.31 -4.82 -14.68
CA SER A 124 -4.72 -6.20 -14.44
C SER A 124 -6.04 -6.30 -13.67
N ASP A 125 -6.32 -5.34 -12.81
CA ASP A 125 -7.50 -5.33 -11.94
C ASP A 125 -8.53 -4.30 -12.40
N ARG A 126 -8.97 -4.44 -13.65
CA ARG A 126 -9.97 -3.53 -14.21
C ARG A 126 -11.26 -3.59 -13.43
N ILE A 127 -11.67 -2.46 -12.87
CA ILE A 127 -13.02 -2.30 -12.37
C ILE A 127 -13.89 -1.93 -13.57
N VAL A 128 -14.63 -2.91 -14.05
CA VAL A 128 -15.57 -2.72 -15.17
C VAL A 128 -16.89 -2.29 -14.54
N SER A 129 -17.26 -1.01 -14.72
CA SER A 129 -18.62 -0.60 -14.47
C SER A 129 -19.47 -0.98 -15.70
N GLU A 130 -20.38 -1.86 -15.50
CA GLU A 130 -21.44 -2.11 -16.48
C GLU A 130 -22.31 -0.86 -16.69
#